data_e63b0a3a926007a310a275c22b628444
#
_entry.id   e63b0a3a926007a310a275c22b628444
#
_cell.length_a   1.000
_cell.length_b   1.000
_cell.length_c   1.000
_cell.angle_alpha   90.00
_cell.angle_beta   90.00
_cell.angle_gamma   90.00
#
_symmetry.space_group_name_H-M   'P 1'
#
loop_
_entity.id
_entity.type
_entity.pdbx_description
1 polymer ?
#
loop_
_entity_poly.entity_id
_entity_poly.type
_entity_poly.pdbx_seq_one_letter_code
_entity_poly.pdbx_strand_id
1 'polypeptide(L)'
;AHYADAGYVGALVSRRLGIPLAFTGHSLGREKLRRLLAAGGDHEQIEQNYSISRRIDAEELALAYADLVITSTRQERDEQYARYGSFNPDHAEVVPPGVDSRRFHPHGNSDEFREVSELLSSFLREPGRPPLLAICRADRRKNIPALVEAFGRSAVLRQRHNLVLVLGNRDDSRQMDRQQREVFQQIFDLVDRYDLYGSVAYPKHHRRDQIPAIYRWAAAQRGLFVNPALTEPFGLTLLEAAASGLPMVATDDGGPREILSRCDNGLVVDVTDRESLQDGLERAGADR
;
A
#
# COMPACT_ATOMS: atom_id res chain seq x y z
N ALA A 1 -8.29 -16.32 -14.76
CA ALA A 1 -6.93 -15.88 -15.11
C ALA A 1 -6.61 -14.58 -14.41
N HIS A 2 -5.34 -14.36 -14.07
CA HIS A 2 -4.85 -13.16 -13.36
C HIS A 2 -3.74 -12.50 -14.17
N TYR A 3 -3.75 -11.17 -14.26
CA TYR A 3 -2.82 -10.35 -15.06
C TYR A 3 -2.90 -10.57 -16.57
N ALA A 4 -2.29 -9.65 -17.33
CA ALA A 4 -2.32 -9.63 -18.80
C ALA A 4 -1.87 -10.96 -19.44
N ASP A 5 -0.72 -11.50 -18.99
CA ASP A 5 -0.13 -12.69 -19.59
C ASP A 5 -1.01 -13.93 -19.42
N ALA A 6 -1.47 -14.19 -18.20
CA ALA A 6 -2.38 -15.31 -17.96
C ALA A 6 -3.78 -15.04 -18.53
N GLY A 7 -4.21 -13.79 -18.61
CA GLY A 7 -5.43 -13.37 -19.30
C GLY A 7 -5.40 -13.71 -20.78
N TYR A 8 -4.30 -13.37 -21.45
CA TYR A 8 -4.08 -13.71 -22.86
C TYR A 8 -4.14 -15.22 -23.10
N VAL A 9 -3.38 -16.01 -22.34
CA VAL A 9 -3.42 -17.49 -22.44
C VAL A 9 -4.80 -18.02 -22.11
N GLY A 10 -5.46 -17.49 -21.06
CA GLY A 10 -6.80 -17.86 -20.66
C GLY A 10 -7.84 -17.63 -21.76
N ALA A 11 -7.76 -16.50 -22.47
CA ALA A 11 -8.63 -16.19 -23.60
C ALA A 11 -8.47 -17.20 -24.76
N LEU A 12 -7.23 -17.55 -25.10
CA LEU A 12 -6.96 -18.55 -26.14
C LEU A 12 -7.47 -19.95 -25.75
N VAL A 13 -7.28 -20.37 -24.52
CA VAL A 13 -7.73 -21.65 -23.97
C VAL A 13 -9.25 -21.69 -23.90
N SER A 14 -9.89 -20.67 -23.37
CA SER A 14 -11.35 -20.51 -23.31
C SER A 14 -11.97 -20.67 -24.70
N ARG A 15 -11.45 -19.91 -25.67
CA ARG A 15 -11.91 -19.99 -27.07
C ARG A 15 -11.72 -21.37 -27.70
N ARG A 16 -10.58 -22.02 -27.41
CA ARG A 16 -10.22 -23.31 -28.01
C ARG A 16 -11.07 -24.45 -27.45
N LEU A 17 -11.36 -24.40 -26.16
CA LEU A 17 -12.00 -25.51 -25.44
C LEU A 17 -13.47 -25.24 -25.11
N GLY A 18 -14.01 -24.06 -25.39
CA GLY A 18 -15.39 -23.68 -25.05
C GLY A 18 -15.65 -23.62 -23.52
N ILE A 19 -14.66 -23.27 -22.72
CA ILE A 19 -14.79 -23.16 -21.25
C ILE A 19 -14.89 -21.72 -20.82
N PRO A 20 -15.64 -21.39 -19.74
CA PRO A 20 -15.76 -20.02 -19.26
C PRO A 20 -14.42 -19.43 -18.78
N LEU A 21 -14.25 -18.11 -18.96
CA LEU A 21 -13.09 -17.34 -18.50
C LEU A 21 -13.51 -16.32 -17.45
N ALA A 22 -12.97 -16.46 -16.23
CA ALA A 22 -12.96 -15.36 -15.25
C ALA A 22 -11.61 -14.65 -15.30
N PHE A 23 -11.62 -13.32 -15.39
CA PHE A 23 -10.41 -12.48 -15.52
C PHE A 23 -10.31 -11.44 -14.41
N THR A 24 -9.09 -11.26 -13.87
CA THR A 24 -8.74 -10.20 -12.92
C THR A 24 -7.41 -9.57 -13.32
N GLY A 25 -7.41 -8.29 -13.69
CA GLY A 25 -6.20 -7.59 -14.16
C GLY A 25 -5.21 -7.24 -13.05
N HIS A 26 -5.66 -6.95 -11.84
CA HIS A 26 -4.92 -6.47 -10.65
C HIS A 26 -4.13 -5.17 -10.87
N SER A 27 -3.61 -4.96 -12.04
CA SER A 27 -2.88 -3.76 -12.48
C SER A 27 -3.06 -3.69 -13.98
N LEU A 28 -3.56 -2.58 -14.49
CA LEU A 28 -3.97 -2.42 -15.88
C LEU A 28 -2.98 -1.59 -16.68
N GLY A 29 -2.70 -2.01 -17.91
CA GLY A 29 -1.74 -1.39 -18.82
C GLY A 29 -2.12 0.04 -19.19
N ARG A 30 -3.40 0.29 -19.52
CA ARG A 30 -3.90 1.64 -19.86
C ARG A 30 -3.74 2.61 -18.69
N GLU A 31 -4.02 2.20 -17.46
CA GLU A 31 -3.84 3.03 -16.27
C GLU A 31 -2.36 3.27 -15.97
N LYS A 32 -1.51 2.24 -16.12
CA LYS A 32 -0.05 2.39 -15.99
C LYS A 32 0.50 3.38 -17.01
N LEU A 33 0.10 3.28 -18.29
CA LEU A 33 0.51 4.20 -19.35
C LEU A 33 0.10 5.64 -19.02
N ARG A 34 -1.18 5.84 -18.66
CA ARG A 34 -1.70 7.18 -18.29
C ARG A 34 -0.88 7.83 -17.18
N ARG A 35 -0.57 7.08 -16.12
CA ARG A 35 0.20 7.58 -14.96
C ARG A 35 1.65 7.89 -15.33
N LEU A 36 2.29 7.07 -16.15
CA LEU A 36 3.66 7.33 -16.61
C LEU A 36 3.76 8.57 -17.50
N LEU A 37 2.80 8.76 -18.38
CA LEU A 37 2.70 9.97 -19.22
C LEU A 37 2.41 11.22 -18.38
N ALA A 38 1.50 11.13 -17.41
CA ALA A 38 1.21 12.24 -16.49
C ALA A 38 2.42 12.64 -15.62
N ALA A 39 3.31 11.70 -15.35
CA ALA A 39 4.58 11.95 -14.66
C ALA A 39 5.68 12.51 -15.58
N GLY A 40 5.36 12.87 -16.83
CA GLY A 40 6.31 13.43 -17.79
C GLY A 40 7.15 12.39 -18.55
N GLY A 41 6.75 11.11 -18.50
CA GLY A 41 7.43 10.04 -19.23
C GLY A 41 7.20 10.16 -20.73
N ASP A 42 8.23 9.83 -21.53
CA ASP A 42 8.14 9.72 -22.97
C ASP A 42 7.51 8.40 -23.41
N HIS A 43 6.61 8.44 -24.39
CA HIS A 43 5.88 7.26 -24.85
C HIS A 43 6.79 6.18 -25.44
N GLU A 44 7.82 6.55 -26.20
CA GLU A 44 8.77 5.59 -26.81
C GLU A 44 9.59 4.89 -25.73
N GLN A 45 10.04 5.61 -24.71
CA GLN A 45 10.76 5.04 -23.58
C GLN A 45 9.87 4.12 -22.74
N ILE A 46 8.60 4.49 -22.56
CA ILE A 46 7.62 3.63 -21.85
C ILE A 46 7.42 2.33 -22.63
N GLU A 47 7.27 2.40 -23.96
CA GLU A 47 7.11 1.22 -24.81
C GLU A 47 8.35 0.31 -24.75
N GLN A 48 9.56 0.87 -24.88
CA GLN A 48 10.81 0.14 -24.78
C GLN A 48 11.02 -0.56 -23.44
N ASN A 49 10.64 0.12 -22.33
CA ASN A 49 10.85 -0.40 -20.98
C ASN A 49 9.79 -1.40 -20.52
N TYR A 50 8.56 -1.29 -21.03
CA TYR A 50 7.42 -2.02 -20.48
C TYR A 50 6.64 -2.84 -21.50
N SER A 51 6.92 -2.68 -22.81
CA SER A 51 6.11 -3.27 -23.90
C SER A 51 4.62 -3.04 -23.65
N ILE A 52 4.28 -1.77 -23.34
CA ILE A 52 2.97 -1.43 -22.78
C ILE A 52 1.83 -1.66 -23.76
N SER A 53 2.08 -1.46 -25.04
CA SER A 53 1.10 -1.73 -26.12
C SER A 53 0.74 -3.20 -26.16
N ARG A 54 1.73 -4.08 -26.13
CA ARG A 54 1.52 -5.54 -26.12
C ARG A 54 0.72 -6.00 -24.90
N ARG A 55 0.99 -5.35 -23.75
CA ARG A 55 0.25 -5.63 -22.53
C ARG A 55 -1.21 -5.22 -22.64
N ILE A 56 -1.49 -4.03 -23.18
CA ILE A 56 -2.85 -3.51 -23.41
C ILE A 56 -3.61 -4.42 -24.38
N ASP A 57 -2.98 -4.87 -25.47
CA ASP A 57 -3.58 -5.80 -26.44
C ASP A 57 -3.95 -7.14 -25.78
N ALA A 58 -3.10 -7.66 -24.91
CA ALA A 58 -3.37 -8.87 -24.15
C ALA A 58 -4.56 -8.73 -23.19
N GLU A 59 -4.67 -7.55 -22.54
CA GLU A 59 -5.80 -7.22 -21.66
C GLU A 59 -7.10 -7.03 -22.46
N GLU A 60 -7.05 -6.35 -23.65
CA GLU A 60 -8.22 -6.24 -24.55
C GLU A 60 -8.70 -7.62 -24.98
N LEU A 61 -7.80 -8.52 -25.36
CA LEU A 61 -8.17 -9.88 -25.73
C LEU A 61 -8.79 -10.65 -24.55
N ALA A 62 -8.19 -10.55 -23.36
CA ALA A 62 -8.73 -11.18 -22.16
C ALA A 62 -10.14 -10.68 -21.84
N LEU A 63 -10.38 -9.37 -21.92
CA LEU A 63 -11.69 -8.75 -21.68
C LEU A 63 -12.72 -9.13 -22.74
N ALA A 64 -12.32 -9.25 -24.03
CA ALA A 64 -13.22 -9.67 -25.11
C ALA A 64 -13.77 -11.09 -24.94
N TYR A 65 -13.04 -11.96 -24.25
CA TYR A 65 -13.41 -13.37 -24.03
C TYR A 65 -13.80 -13.68 -22.58
N ALA A 66 -13.77 -12.72 -21.69
CA ALA A 66 -14.14 -12.93 -20.29
C ALA A 66 -15.67 -13.03 -20.15
N ASP A 67 -16.14 -14.14 -19.61
CA ASP A 67 -17.52 -14.31 -19.16
C ASP A 67 -17.75 -13.59 -17.81
N LEU A 68 -16.68 -13.40 -17.04
CA LEU A 68 -16.70 -12.68 -15.76
C LEU A 68 -15.41 -11.89 -15.59
N VAL A 69 -15.53 -10.60 -15.30
CA VAL A 69 -14.42 -9.72 -14.90
C VAL A 69 -14.56 -9.43 -13.41
N ILE A 70 -13.54 -9.79 -12.63
CA ILE A 70 -13.51 -9.53 -11.19
C ILE A 70 -12.64 -8.30 -10.95
N THR A 71 -13.21 -7.27 -10.32
CA THR A 71 -12.53 -6.03 -9.92
C THR A 71 -12.47 -5.93 -8.41
N SER A 72 -11.45 -5.27 -7.86
CA SER A 72 -11.29 -5.14 -6.42
C SER A 72 -12.12 -4.00 -5.83
N THR A 73 -12.39 -2.96 -6.63
CA THR A 73 -13.13 -1.76 -6.21
C THR A 73 -14.05 -1.28 -7.34
N ARG A 74 -15.06 -0.47 -6.96
CA ARG A 74 -15.91 0.22 -7.94
C ARG A 74 -15.10 1.18 -8.80
N GLN A 75 -14.16 1.90 -8.19
CA GLN A 75 -13.28 2.80 -8.94
C GLN A 75 -12.46 2.05 -9.99
N GLU A 76 -11.92 0.88 -9.68
CA GLU A 76 -11.21 0.05 -10.65
C GLU A 76 -12.11 -0.30 -11.83
N ARG A 77 -13.33 -0.76 -11.57
CA ARG A 77 -14.33 -1.10 -12.60
C ARG A 77 -14.70 0.10 -13.46
N ASP A 78 -15.13 1.20 -12.82
CA ASP A 78 -15.80 2.32 -13.47
C ASP A 78 -14.82 3.31 -14.13
N GLU A 79 -13.58 3.40 -13.65
CA GLU A 79 -12.58 4.34 -14.15
C GLU A 79 -11.43 3.67 -14.92
N GLN A 80 -11.00 2.47 -14.52
CA GLN A 80 -9.83 1.84 -15.11
C GLN A 80 -10.21 0.83 -16.19
N TYR A 81 -11.10 -0.12 -15.89
CA TYR A 81 -11.57 -1.08 -16.88
C TYR A 81 -12.43 -0.43 -17.97
N ALA A 82 -13.21 0.59 -17.64
CA ALA A 82 -14.01 1.35 -18.59
C ALA A 82 -13.19 2.03 -19.71
N ARG A 83 -11.86 2.09 -19.59
CA ARG A 83 -10.94 2.61 -20.63
C ARG A 83 -10.67 1.59 -21.74
N TYR A 84 -11.04 0.32 -21.55
CA TYR A 84 -10.84 -0.75 -22.53
C TYR A 84 -12.06 -0.87 -23.44
N GLY A 85 -11.79 -0.93 -24.76
CA GLY A 85 -12.87 -1.06 -25.74
C GLY A 85 -13.63 -2.39 -25.67
N SER A 86 -12.96 -3.43 -25.21
CA SER A 86 -13.52 -4.77 -25.06
C SER A 86 -14.17 -5.03 -23.69
N PHE A 87 -14.16 -4.03 -22.78
CA PHE A 87 -14.76 -4.20 -21.45
C PHE A 87 -16.29 -4.14 -21.52
N ASN A 88 -16.94 -5.17 -21.01
CA ASN A 88 -18.39 -5.20 -20.83
C ASN A 88 -18.72 -5.08 -19.34
N PRO A 89 -19.33 -3.96 -18.88
CA PRO A 89 -19.68 -3.76 -17.48
C PRO A 89 -20.72 -4.77 -16.96
N ASP A 90 -21.55 -5.35 -17.82
CA ASP A 90 -22.55 -6.36 -17.44
C ASP A 90 -21.90 -7.70 -17.04
N HIS A 91 -20.66 -7.93 -17.44
CA HIS A 91 -19.85 -9.08 -17.04
C HIS A 91 -18.94 -8.78 -15.84
N ALA A 92 -19.03 -7.59 -15.23
CA ALA A 92 -18.09 -7.15 -14.20
C ALA A 92 -18.70 -7.17 -12.80
N GLU A 93 -18.01 -7.89 -11.90
CA GLU A 93 -18.37 -7.95 -10.48
C GLU A 93 -17.27 -7.34 -9.61
N VAL A 94 -17.71 -6.55 -8.61
CA VAL A 94 -16.79 -5.99 -7.60
C VAL A 94 -16.69 -6.97 -6.43
N VAL A 95 -15.57 -7.68 -6.39
CA VAL A 95 -15.26 -8.66 -5.33
C VAL A 95 -14.01 -8.18 -4.60
N PRO A 96 -14.15 -7.42 -3.50
CA PRO A 96 -13.00 -6.96 -2.73
C PRO A 96 -12.19 -8.13 -2.17
N PRO A 97 -10.84 -8.10 -2.23
CA PRO A 97 -10.01 -9.07 -1.55
C PRO A 97 -10.28 -9.09 -0.05
N GLY A 98 -10.28 -10.28 0.54
CA GLY A 98 -10.49 -10.47 1.98
C GLY A 98 -9.18 -10.44 2.78
N VAL A 99 -9.33 -10.39 4.11
CA VAL A 99 -8.25 -10.57 5.09
C VAL A 99 -8.50 -11.84 5.92
N ASP A 100 -7.43 -12.57 6.27
CA ASP A 100 -7.56 -13.73 7.16
C ASP A 100 -7.68 -13.26 8.62
N SER A 101 -8.91 -13.20 9.14
CA SER A 101 -9.23 -12.77 10.50
C SER A 101 -8.67 -13.70 11.61
N ARG A 102 -8.19 -14.90 11.27
CA ARG A 102 -7.49 -15.78 12.21
C ARG A 102 -6.05 -15.32 12.44
N ARG A 103 -5.48 -14.58 11.49
CA ARG A 103 -4.12 -14.02 11.57
C ARG A 103 -4.14 -12.56 12.02
N PHE A 104 -5.08 -11.78 11.49
CA PHE A 104 -5.22 -10.35 11.76
C PHE A 104 -6.44 -10.13 12.64
N HIS A 105 -6.22 -9.87 13.91
CA HIS A 105 -7.22 -9.66 14.95
C HIS A 105 -6.60 -8.82 16.09
N PRO A 106 -7.39 -8.16 16.95
CA PRO A 106 -6.85 -7.26 17.98
C PRO A 106 -6.23 -7.97 19.20
N HIS A 107 -6.41 -9.27 19.34
CA HIS A 107 -5.98 -10.01 20.52
C HIS A 107 -4.53 -10.50 20.36
N GLY A 108 -3.60 -9.89 21.07
CA GLY A 108 -2.20 -10.33 21.15
C GLY A 108 -1.85 -10.87 22.54
N ASN A 109 -0.70 -11.50 22.65
CA ASN A 109 -0.17 -11.99 23.92
C ASN A 109 1.16 -11.27 24.28
N SER A 110 1.57 -11.41 25.55
CA SER A 110 2.76 -10.74 26.08
C SER A 110 4.06 -11.16 25.39
N ASP A 111 4.16 -12.41 24.94
CA ASP A 111 5.38 -12.91 24.30
C ASP A 111 5.56 -12.33 22.89
N GLU A 112 4.48 -12.27 22.10
CA GLU A 112 4.48 -11.58 20.80
C GLU A 112 4.85 -10.12 20.96
N PHE A 113 4.29 -9.42 21.94
CA PHE A 113 4.57 -8.02 22.18
C PHE A 113 6.00 -7.76 22.63
N ARG A 114 6.56 -8.67 23.43
CA ARG A 114 7.97 -8.63 23.81
C ARG A 114 8.88 -8.78 22.59
N GLU A 115 8.64 -9.75 21.72
CA GLU A 115 9.43 -9.94 20.49
C GLU A 115 9.38 -8.70 19.59
N VAL A 116 8.22 -8.07 19.42
CA VAL A 116 8.09 -6.86 18.63
C VAL A 116 8.82 -5.68 19.31
N SER A 117 8.68 -5.56 20.63
CA SER A 117 9.38 -4.51 21.39
C SER A 117 10.89 -4.68 21.32
N GLU A 118 11.41 -5.89 21.39
CA GLU A 118 12.84 -6.19 21.22
C GLU A 118 13.34 -5.82 19.82
N LEU A 119 12.55 -6.13 18.77
CA LEU A 119 12.85 -5.76 17.38
C LEU A 119 12.99 -4.24 17.20
N LEU A 120 12.19 -3.45 17.92
CA LEU A 120 12.10 -2.00 17.76
C LEU A 120 12.92 -1.22 18.80
N SER A 121 13.31 -1.84 19.92
CA SER A 121 13.95 -1.19 21.07
C SER A 121 15.26 -0.47 20.74
N SER A 122 16.04 -1.01 19.78
CA SER A 122 17.32 -0.40 19.38
C SER A 122 17.16 0.93 18.63
N PHE A 123 15.94 1.25 18.19
CA PHE A 123 15.63 2.46 17.43
C PHE A 123 14.95 3.54 18.27
N LEU A 124 14.30 3.18 19.37
CA LEU A 124 13.38 4.08 20.08
C LEU A 124 13.87 4.39 21.47
N ARG A 125 14.00 5.70 21.81
CA ARG A 125 14.33 6.16 23.16
C ARG A 125 13.16 5.97 24.13
N GLU A 126 11.94 6.15 23.64
CA GLU A 126 10.70 6.04 24.41
C GLU A 126 9.76 5.05 23.71
N PRO A 127 10.02 3.73 23.81
CA PRO A 127 9.28 2.71 23.07
C PRO A 127 7.80 2.58 23.46
N GLY A 128 7.38 3.18 24.59
CA GLY A 128 5.98 3.21 25.03
C GLY A 128 5.09 4.27 24.38
N ARG A 129 5.66 5.17 23.54
CA ARG A 129 4.83 6.12 22.81
C ARG A 129 4.01 5.43 21.72
N PRO A 130 2.73 5.84 21.51
CA PRO A 130 1.89 5.32 20.44
C PRO A 130 2.58 5.36 19.08
N PRO A 131 2.66 4.25 18.32
CA PRO A 131 3.32 4.24 17.03
C PRO A 131 2.43 4.76 15.90
N LEU A 132 3.00 5.55 14.99
CA LEU A 132 2.53 5.72 13.63
C LEU A 132 3.17 4.61 12.81
N LEU A 133 2.40 3.61 12.41
CA LEU A 133 2.89 2.39 11.77
C LEU A 133 2.66 2.42 10.26
N ALA A 134 3.71 2.23 9.47
CA ALA A 134 3.59 1.96 8.04
C ALA A 134 4.25 0.62 7.70
N ILE A 135 3.52 -0.24 6.98
CA ILE A 135 4.01 -1.54 6.50
C ILE A 135 3.85 -1.60 4.99
N CYS A 136 4.96 -1.61 4.26
CA CYS A 136 4.96 -1.69 2.80
C CYS A 136 6.36 -2.06 2.27
N ARG A 137 6.51 -2.15 0.95
CA ARG A 137 7.83 -2.20 0.32
C ARG A 137 8.41 -0.79 0.22
N ALA A 138 9.75 -0.67 0.24
CA ALA A 138 10.45 0.58 -0.03
C ALA A 138 10.37 0.94 -1.53
N ASP A 139 9.20 1.36 -1.97
CA ASP A 139 8.86 1.72 -3.35
C ASP A 139 8.47 3.22 -3.36
N ARG A 140 8.89 3.97 -4.37
CA ARG A 140 8.55 5.41 -4.50
C ARG A 140 7.06 5.68 -4.42
N ARG A 141 6.24 4.76 -4.98
CA ARG A 141 4.77 4.89 -4.95
C ARG A 141 4.19 4.79 -3.54
N LYS A 142 4.91 4.17 -2.60
CA LYS A 142 4.50 4.09 -1.19
C LYS A 142 4.75 5.36 -0.40
N ASN A 143 5.46 6.33 -0.99
CA ASN A 143 5.59 7.71 -0.52
C ASN A 143 6.05 7.85 0.95
N ILE A 144 6.85 6.89 1.44
CA ILE A 144 7.34 6.88 2.83
C ILE A 144 8.16 8.13 3.19
N PRO A 145 9.00 8.69 2.30
CA PRO A 145 9.68 9.96 2.60
C PRO A 145 8.73 11.10 2.99
N ALA A 146 7.56 11.22 2.34
CA ALA A 146 6.58 12.25 2.72
C ALA A 146 6.01 12.03 4.13
N LEU A 147 5.81 10.76 4.54
CA LEU A 147 5.40 10.43 5.91
C LEU A 147 6.48 10.82 6.93
N VAL A 148 7.76 10.50 6.64
CA VAL A 148 8.89 10.89 7.51
C VAL A 148 9.01 12.41 7.60
N GLU A 149 8.82 13.12 6.50
CA GLU A 149 8.84 14.58 6.46
C GLU A 149 7.69 15.19 7.28
N ALA A 150 6.45 14.69 7.10
CA ALA A 150 5.29 15.14 7.88
C ALA A 150 5.49 14.92 9.38
N PHE A 151 6.02 13.75 9.77
CA PHE A 151 6.39 13.47 11.16
C PHE A 151 7.49 14.41 11.67
N GLY A 152 8.55 14.63 10.89
CA GLY A 152 9.68 15.48 11.26
C GLY A 152 9.31 16.96 11.40
N ARG A 153 8.40 17.48 10.60
CA ARG A 153 7.92 18.87 10.68
C ARG A 153 7.03 19.14 11.87
N SER A 154 6.25 18.16 12.32
CA SER A 154 5.29 18.31 13.39
C SER A 154 5.94 18.12 14.77
N ALA A 155 6.03 19.18 15.57
CA ALA A 155 6.46 19.10 16.95
C ALA A 155 5.50 18.23 17.79
N VAL A 156 4.21 18.28 17.51
CA VAL A 156 3.16 17.51 18.21
C VAL A 156 3.35 16.01 17.98
N LEU A 157 3.53 15.60 16.71
CA LEU A 157 3.76 14.18 16.39
C LEU A 157 5.04 13.65 17.02
N ARG A 158 6.15 14.41 16.93
CA ARG A 158 7.44 14.02 17.53
C ARG A 158 7.40 13.88 19.05
N GLN A 159 6.59 14.68 19.72
CA GLN A 159 6.44 14.61 21.18
C GLN A 159 5.56 13.44 21.63
N ARG A 160 4.55 13.10 20.88
CA ARG A 160 3.51 12.14 21.29
C ARG A 160 3.68 10.75 20.72
N HIS A 161 4.35 10.60 19.58
CA HIS A 161 4.38 9.37 18.80
C HIS A 161 5.80 8.92 18.49
N ASN A 162 5.93 7.64 18.18
CA ASN A 162 7.05 7.08 17.43
C ASN A 162 6.61 6.78 15.99
N LEU A 163 7.54 6.85 15.04
CA LEU A 163 7.30 6.41 13.67
C LEU A 163 7.92 5.02 13.46
N VAL A 164 7.12 4.05 13.06
CA VAL A 164 7.56 2.66 12.84
C VAL A 164 7.37 2.29 11.38
N LEU A 165 8.47 2.04 10.69
CA LEU A 165 8.53 1.78 9.25
C LEU A 165 8.99 0.35 8.99
N VAL A 166 8.07 -0.55 8.61
CA VAL A 166 8.38 -1.93 8.22
C VAL A 166 8.43 -2.00 6.69
N LEU A 167 9.62 -1.85 6.12
CA LEU A 167 9.82 -1.59 4.69
C LEU A 167 10.40 -2.80 3.91
N GLY A 168 10.12 -4.02 4.38
CA GLY A 168 10.72 -5.24 3.85
C GLY A 168 12.10 -5.52 4.44
N ASN A 169 12.67 -6.67 4.07
CA ASN A 169 13.96 -7.12 4.59
C ASN A 169 15.11 -6.61 3.73
N ARG A 170 16.24 -6.28 4.37
CA ARG A 170 17.47 -5.85 3.72
C ARG A 170 18.69 -6.25 4.54
N ASP A 171 19.75 -6.69 3.90
CA ASP A 171 21.04 -6.92 4.54
C ASP A 171 21.92 -5.66 4.45
N ASP A 172 22.10 -5.15 3.25
CA ASP A 172 22.91 -3.97 2.95
C ASP A 172 22.14 -3.07 1.97
N SER A 173 21.97 -1.80 2.31
CA SER A 173 21.29 -0.83 1.44
C SER A 173 21.98 -0.64 0.08
N ARG A 174 23.29 -0.92 0.00
CA ARG A 174 24.07 -0.84 -1.27
C ARG A 174 23.71 -1.97 -2.25
N GLN A 175 23.18 -3.09 -1.76
CA GLN A 175 22.78 -4.25 -2.58
C GLN A 175 21.33 -4.17 -3.06
N MET A 176 20.58 -3.18 -2.60
CA MET A 176 19.20 -2.93 -3.04
C MET A 176 19.18 -2.47 -4.50
N ASP A 177 18.02 -2.68 -5.15
CA ASP A 177 17.78 -2.02 -6.42
C ASP A 177 17.84 -0.49 -6.27
N ARG A 178 18.02 0.20 -7.41
CA ARG A 178 18.19 1.66 -7.41
C ARG A 178 17.05 2.40 -6.75
N GLN A 179 15.81 1.98 -7.01
CA GLN A 179 14.61 2.66 -6.50
C GLN A 179 14.47 2.51 -4.99
N GLN A 180 14.69 1.32 -4.47
CA GLN A 180 14.68 1.07 -3.02
C GLN A 180 15.76 1.86 -2.31
N ARG A 181 16.98 1.88 -2.87
CA ARG A 181 18.11 2.63 -2.32
C ARG A 181 17.81 4.12 -2.23
N GLU A 182 17.23 4.72 -3.27
CA GLU A 182 16.86 6.12 -3.28
C GLU A 182 15.80 6.45 -2.20
N VAL A 183 14.81 5.56 -1.99
CA VAL A 183 13.83 5.73 -0.91
C VAL A 183 14.50 5.71 0.47
N PHE A 184 15.39 4.73 0.72
CA PHE A 184 16.10 4.68 2.00
C PHE A 184 17.04 5.87 2.21
N GLN A 185 17.72 6.34 1.16
CA GLN A 185 18.56 7.52 1.25
C GLN A 185 17.74 8.75 1.67
N GLN A 186 16.58 8.97 1.06
CA GLN A 186 15.68 10.05 1.44
C GLN A 186 15.21 9.93 2.90
N ILE A 187 14.90 8.71 3.36
CA ILE A 187 14.52 8.49 4.76
C ILE A 187 15.67 8.87 5.70
N PHE A 188 16.92 8.44 5.40
CA PHE A 188 18.09 8.77 6.24
C PHE A 188 18.37 10.27 6.27
N ASP A 189 18.29 10.94 5.11
CA ASP A 189 18.47 12.38 5.00
C ASP A 189 17.40 13.16 5.80
N LEU A 190 16.16 12.66 5.84
CA LEU A 190 15.09 13.28 6.63
C LEU A 190 15.23 12.99 8.12
N VAL A 191 15.67 11.79 8.52
CA VAL A 191 15.97 11.46 9.92
C VAL A 191 17.06 12.40 10.45
N ASP A 192 18.11 12.62 9.68
CA ASP A 192 19.20 13.55 10.04
C ASP A 192 18.70 15.00 10.07
N ARG A 193 18.02 15.46 9.02
CA ARG A 193 17.54 16.85 8.90
C ARG A 193 16.66 17.28 10.06
N TYR A 194 15.79 16.39 10.55
CA TYR A 194 14.83 16.71 11.62
C TYR A 194 15.23 16.18 12.99
N ASP A 195 16.46 15.64 13.15
CA ASP A 195 16.97 15.03 14.39
C ASP A 195 15.98 13.98 14.95
N LEU A 196 15.56 13.04 14.11
CA LEU A 196 14.57 12.02 14.48
C LEU A 196 15.19 10.77 15.11
N TYR A 197 16.44 10.83 15.51
CA TYR A 197 17.16 9.73 16.18
C TYR A 197 16.46 9.33 17.48
N GLY A 198 16.15 8.04 17.59
CA GLY A 198 15.43 7.53 18.75
C GLY A 198 13.91 7.73 18.71
N SER A 199 13.36 8.20 17.58
CA SER A 199 11.91 8.39 17.38
C SER A 199 11.39 7.67 16.13
N VAL A 200 12.29 7.15 15.27
CA VAL A 200 11.95 6.45 14.02
C VAL A 200 12.58 5.07 14.03
N ALA A 201 11.77 4.02 13.98
CA ALA A 201 12.21 2.64 13.85
C ALA A 201 12.06 2.15 12.40
N TYR A 202 13.13 1.58 11.84
CA TYR A 202 13.14 1.00 10.49
C TYR A 202 13.99 -0.29 10.47
N PRO A 203 13.50 -1.37 11.11
CA PRO A 203 14.25 -2.60 11.27
C PRO A 203 14.72 -3.17 9.93
N LYS A 204 15.91 -3.78 9.93
CA LYS A 204 16.48 -4.42 8.72
C LYS A 204 15.77 -5.70 8.34
N HIS A 205 15.36 -6.45 9.35
CA HIS A 205 14.76 -7.77 9.18
C HIS A 205 13.51 -7.90 10.04
N HIS A 206 12.56 -8.61 9.50
CA HIS A 206 11.40 -9.14 10.22
C HIS A 206 10.98 -10.45 9.57
N ARG A 207 10.39 -11.34 10.34
CA ARG A 207 9.80 -12.55 9.80
C ARG A 207 8.38 -12.27 9.32
N ARG A 208 7.92 -13.05 8.35
CA ARG A 208 6.58 -12.91 7.79
C ARG A 208 5.46 -13.19 8.82
N ASP A 209 5.74 -14.07 9.77
CA ASP A 209 4.83 -14.40 10.87
C ASP A 209 4.75 -13.31 11.94
N GLN A 210 5.75 -12.41 12.01
CA GLN A 210 5.73 -11.26 12.92
C GLN A 210 4.82 -10.12 12.44
N ILE A 211 4.44 -10.05 11.16
CA ILE A 211 3.62 -8.95 10.63
C ILE A 211 2.28 -8.82 11.38
N PRO A 212 1.48 -9.89 11.61
CA PRO A 212 0.27 -9.77 12.41
C PRO A 212 0.53 -9.31 13.86
N ALA A 213 1.64 -9.76 14.47
CA ALA A 213 2.02 -9.34 15.81
C ALA A 213 2.39 -7.85 15.89
N ILE A 214 3.03 -7.30 14.84
CA ILE A 214 3.35 -5.87 14.76
C ILE A 214 2.08 -5.02 14.70
N TYR A 215 1.06 -5.43 13.93
CA TYR A 215 -0.23 -4.74 13.92
C TYR A 215 -0.90 -4.79 15.29
N ARG A 216 -0.96 -5.97 15.94
CA ARG A 216 -1.55 -6.12 17.28
C ARG A 216 -0.81 -5.32 18.34
N TRP A 217 0.54 -5.36 18.31
CA TRP A 217 1.37 -4.55 19.20
C TRP A 217 1.08 -3.06 19.03
N ALA A 218 1.01 -2.57 17.79
CA ALA A 218 0.72 -1.18 17.53
C ALA A 218 -0.70 -0.79 18.02
N ALA A 219 -1.69 -1.66 17.85
CA ALA A 219 -3.04 -1.44 18.37
C ALA A 219 -3.06 -1.39 19.90
N ALA A 220 -2.36 -2.30 20.59
CA ALA A 220 -2.23 -2.30 22.04
C ALA A 220 -1.54 -1.04 22.59
N GLN A 221 -0.63 -0.46 21.81
CA GLN A 221 0.04 0.82 22.12
C GLN A 221 -0.79 2.05 21.71
N ARG A 222 -2.07 1.88 21.34
CA ARG A 222 -2.93 2.95 20.83
C ARG A 222 -2.37 3.64 19.59
N GLY A 223 -1.69 2.89 18.74
CA GLY A 223 -1.07 3.38 17.51
C GLY A 223 -2.08 3.71 16.41
N LEU A 224 -1.54 4.19 15.31
CA LEU A 224 -2.24 4.57 14.10
C LEU A 224 -1.56 3.90 12.91
N PHE A 225 -2.32 3.28 12.01
CA PHE A 225 -1.76 2.79 10.75
C PHE A 225 -1.79 3.86 9.68
N VAL A 226 -0.70 4.02 8.94
CA VAL A 226 -0.56 5.05 7.91
C VAL A 226 -0.23 4.41 6.56
N ASN A 227 -1.06 4.69 5.56
CA ASN A 227 -0.79 4.32 4.16
C ASN A 227 -0.68 5.59 3.30
N PRO A 228 0.53 6.19 3.18
CA PRO A 228 0.74 7.43 2.45
C PRO A 228 1.00 7.21 0.95
N ALA A 229 0.60 6.08 0.39
CA ALA A 229 0.87 5.74 -1.00
C ALA A 229 0.30 6.79 -1.97
N LEU A 230 1.08 7.19 -2.98
CA LEU A 230 0.60 8.09 -4.05
C LEU A 230 -0.62 7.51 -4.77
N THR A 231 -0.72 6.20 -4.78
CA THR A 231 -1.87 5.43 -5.24
C THR A 231 -1.86 4.06 -4.59
N GLU A 232 -3.01 3.63 -4.12
CA GLU A 232 -3.21 2.29 -3.56
C GLU A 232 -4.39 1.62 -4.26
N PRO A 233 -4.15 0.69 -5.19
CA PRO A 233 -5.23 0.10 -5.98
C PRO A 233 -6.33 -0.52 -5.13
N PHE A 234 -5.97 -1.19 -4.05
CA PHE A 234 -6.93 -1.75 -3.12
C PHE A 234 -6.61 -1.41 -1.66
N GLY A 235 -5.46 -1.91 -1.10
CA GLY A 235 -5.04 -1.64 0.27
C GLY A 235 -5.25 -2.81 1.23
N LEU A 236 -4.72 -4.00 0.91
CA LEU A 236 -4.77 -5.14 1.85
C LEU A 236 -4.21 -4.80 3.23
N THR A 237 -3.16 -3.99 3.30
CA THR A 237 -2.57 -3.54 4.58
C THR A 237 -3.53 -2.71 5.43
N LEU A 238 -4.50 -2.04 4.82
CA LEU A 238 -5.57 -1.33 5.54
C LEU A 238 -6.56 -2.31 6.14
N LEU A 239 -6.94 -3.36 5.41
CA LEU A 239 -7.79 -4.42 5.97
C LEU A 239 -7.10 -5.17 7.10
N GLU A 240 -5.80 -5.44 6.98
CA GLU A 240 -4.97 -6.04 8.01
C GLU A 240 -4.92 -5.18 9.28
N ALA A 241 -4.73 -3.86 9.10
CA ALA A 241 -4.75 -2.87 10.18
C ALA A 241 -6.12 -2.79 10.87
N ALA A 242 -7.19 -2.65 10.08
CA ALA A 242 -8.56 -2.60 10.59
C ALA A 242 -8.94 -3.86 11.36
N ALA A 243 -8.64 -5.05 10.80
CA ALA A 243 -8.89 -6.33 11.46
C ALA A 243 -8.09 -6.49 12.76
N SER A 244 -6.94 -5.81 12.88
CA SER A 244 -6.12 -5.78 14.09
C SER A 244 -6.51 -4.67 15.08
N GLY A 245 -7.55 -3.89 14.79
CA GLY A 245 -8.06 -2.84 15.68
C GLY A 245 -7.33 -1.50 15.58
N LEU A 246 -6.55 -1.27 14.53
CA LEU A 246 -5.87 0.01 14.29
C LEU A 246 -6.77 0.96 13.51
N PRO A 247 -6.91 2.21 13.93
CA PRO A 247 -7.41 3.27 13.07
C PRO A 247 -6.35 3.68 12.05
N MET A 248 -6.79 4.37 11.01
CA MET A 248 -5.99 4.54 9.81
C MET A 248 -5.99 5.98 9.30
N VAL A 249 -4.84 6.39 8.74
CA VAL A 249 -4.75 7.54 7.82
C VAL A 249 -4.24 7.02 6.50
N ALA A 250 -4.97 7.28 5.42
CA ALA A 250 -4.65 6.73 4.12
C ALA A 250 -4.88 7.73 2.99
N THR A 251 -4.21 7.45 1.86
CA THR A 251 -4.39 8.20 0.62
C THR A 251 -5.85 8.21 0.16
N ASP A 252 -6.24 9.27 -0.50
CA ASP A 252 -7.55 9.39 -1.16
C ASP A 252 -7.56 8.82 -2.60
N ASP A 253 -6.44 8.34 -3.12
CA ASP A 253 -6.33 7.73 -4.47
C ASP A 253 -6.40 6.19 -4.39
N GLY A 254 -7.52 5.66 -4.84
CA GLY A 254 -7.74 4.22 -4.99
C GLY A 254 -8.67 3.60 -3.95
N GLY A 255 -8.41 2.31 -3.64
CA GLY A 255 -9.22 1.50 -2.73
C GLY A 255 -9.36 1.99 -1.30
N PRO A 256 -8.39 2.72 -0.72
CA PRO A 256 -8.51 3.20 0.67
C PRO A 256 -9.78 4.00 0.93
N ARG A 257 -10.22 4.83 -0.01
CA ARG A 257 -11.48 5.59 0.10
C ARG A 257 -12.68 4.68 0.32
N GLU A 258 -12.76 3.58 -0.43
CA GLU A 258 -13.86 2.61 -0.31
C GLU A 258 -13.75 1.78 0.99
N ILE A 259 -12.54 1.40 1.40
CA ILE A 259 -12.30 0.67 2.65
C ILE A 259 -12.68 1.53 3.86
N LEU A 260 -12.15 2.76 3.95
CA LEU A 260 -12.39 3.62 5.10
C LEU A 260 -13.85 4.04 5.22
N SER A 261 -14.56 4.26 4.11
CA SER A 261 -15.98 4.56 4.12
C SER A 261 -16.84 3.44 4.70
N ARG A 262 -16.37 2.19 4.63
CA ARG A 262 -17.07 1.01 5.20
C ARG A 262 -16.64 0.69 6.63
N CYS A 263 -15.37 0.91 6.95
CA CYS A 263 -14.82 0.60 8.27
C CYS A 263 -15.09 1.69 9.31
N ASP A 264 -15.33 2.92 8.89
CA ASP A 264 -15.56 4.12 9.73
C ASP A 264 -14.54 4.29 10.87
N ASN A 265 -13.27 3.97 10.57
CA ASN A 265 -12.20 3.98 11.58
C ASN A 265 -10.93 4.70 11.12
N GLY A 266 -11.05 5.74 10.30
CA GLY A 266 -9.88 6.46 9.82
C GLY A 266 -10.18 7.69 8.99
N LEU A 267 -9.11 8.33 8.53
CA LEU A 267 -9.14 9.54 7.71
C LEU A 267 -8.54 9.27 6.33
N VAL A 268 -9.18 9.81 5.31
CA VAL A 268 -8.65 9.88 3.94
C VAL A 268 -8.05 11.27 3.74
N VAL A 269 -6.82 11.33 3.22
CA VAL A 269 -6.06 12.58 3.03
C VAL A 269 -5.42 12.64 1.66
N ASP A 270 -5.22 13.85 1.14
CA ASP A 270 -4.36 14.06 -0.02
C ASP A 270 -2.89 13.94 0.42
N VAL A 271 -2.25 12.83 0.08
CA VAL A 271 -0.86 12.54 0.43
C VAL A 271 0.16 13.26 -0.47
N THR A 272 -0.30 13.94 -1.50
CA THR A 272 0.53 14.79 -2.37
C THR A 272 0.66 16.20 -1.80
N ASP A 273 -0.30 16.61 -0.98
CA ASP A 273 -0.25 17.83 -0.18
C ASP A 273 0.37 17.54 1.20
N ARG A 274 1.50 18.20 1.46
CA ARG A 274 2.26 18.02 2.71
C ARG A 274 1.49 18.46 3.96
N GLU A 275 0.70 19.52 3.85
CA GLU A 275 -0.11 20.04 4.96
C GLU A 275 -1.28 19.11 5.26
N SER A 276 -1.98 18.65 4.21
CA SER A 276 -3.06 17.68 4.34
C SER A 276 -2.63 16.39 5.03
N LEU A 277 -1.47 15.83 4.65
CA LEU A 277 -0.94 14.63 5.30
C LEU A 277 -0.59 14.89 6.77
N GLN A 278 0.11 15.99 7.07
CA GLN A 278 0.50 16.35 8.44
C GLN A 278 -0.72 16.58 9.34
N ASP A 279 -1.68 17.39 8.90
CA ASP A 279 -2.91 17.70 9.64
C ASP A 279 -3.75 16.43 9.87
N GLY A 280 -3.84 15.55 8.86
CA GLY A 280 -4.52 14.26 8.99
C GLY A 280 -3.90 13.38 10.09
N LEU A 281 -2.57 13.31 10.15
CA LEU A 281 -1.85 12.57 11.19
C LEU A 281 -2.05 13.20 12.59
N GLU A 282 -1.96 14.52 12.70
CA GLU A 282 -2.17 15.24 13.96
C GLU A 282 -3.60 15.05 14.49
N ARG A 283 -4.60 15.18 13.63
CA ARG A 283 -6.01 14.96 13.99
C ARG A 283 -6.27 13.52 14.43
N ALA A 284 -5.80 12.54 13.65
CA ALA A 284 -5.99 11.13 13.99
C ALA A 284 -5.20 10.71 15.25
N GLY A 285 -4.10 11.39 15.56
CA GLY A 285 -3.27 11.13 16.74
C GLY A 285 -3.69 11.92 18.00
N ALA A 286 -4.55 12.93 17.88
CA ALA A 286 -4.94 13.80 19.01
C ALA A 286 -5.85 13.10 20.03
N ASP A 287 -6.69 12.18 19.58
CA ASP A 287 -7.73 11.50 20.38
C ASP A 287 -7.22 10.20 21.06
N ARG A 288 -5.87 10.07 21.31
CA ARG A 288 -5.28 8.80 21.73
C ARG A 288 -4.34 8.89 22.91
#